data_caf23e6b53e38643894b696d3d1933f6
#
_entry.id   caf23e6b53e38643894b696d3d1933f6
#
_cell.length_a   1.000
_cell.length_b   1.000
_cell.length_c   1.000
_cell.angle_alpha   90.00
_cell.angle_beta   90.00
_cell.angle_gamma   90.00
#
_symmetry.space_group_name_H-M   'P 1'
#
loop_
_entity.id
_entity.type
_entity.pdbx_description
1 polymer ?
#
loop_
_entity_poly.entity_id
_entity_poly.type
_entity_poly.pdbx_seq_one_letter_code
_entity_poly.pdbx_strand_id
1 'polypeptide(L)'
;MIENVKLQFYRISKMGYYRFGQDQPEFGSTSEIFEELSGWVRRDNKALSETCTYELEDGEDEYRAFCFDLVKNRLTGDFVIVTWNETSTNEGRVVTVDGTQSVGNADVNFTDLPEGSIPGYATYFWVVPEHDVFASIRFHHSLLIGKKSFDRYIKEFVAKFTSFVVTEETEDGVEILGYSDNNDEVYHLNADFKSYLYRKPGQIEYIKQNIDSVTKIIRKNELNPQVELHRTMWQKFLESIRVRPEENRLTDDIKIKYEIPFTPSEDEVDEIIAEWEENHESKWDDIGFKFESDPQIKWLSHSVAKDEFEIDVTRDNDEIVEAHS
;
A
#
# COMPACT_ATOMS: atom_id res chain seq x y z
N MET A 1 -25.22 -10.18 1.04
CA MET A 1 -25.36 -9.37 -0.22
C MET A 1 -24.26 -9.80 -1.16
N ILE A 2 -24.56 -10.08 -2.44
CA ILE A 2 -23.52 -10.45 -3.42
C ILE A 2 -22.89 -9.19 -3.95
N GLU A 3 -21.57 -9.09 -3.83
CA GLU A 3 -20.78 -7.98 -4.34
C GLU A 3 -19.62 -8.44 -5.22
N ASN A 4 -19.33 -7.66 -6.26
CA ASN A 4 -18.14 -7.85 -7.08
C ASN A 4 -16.92 -7.24 -6.39
N VAL A 5 -15.91 -8.06 -6.16
CA VAL A 5 -14.65 -7.64 -5.57
C VAL A 5 -13.49 -7.86 -6.52
N LYS A 6 -12.51 -6.98 -6.43
CA LYS A 6 -11.23 -7.12 -7.13
C LYS A 6 -10.16 -7.48 -6.15
N LEU A 7 -9.50 -8.62 -6.39
CA LEU A 7 -8.32 -9.05 -5.65
C LEU A 7 -7.07 -8.67 -6.43
N GLN A 8 -6.12 -8.04 -5.74
CA GLN A 8 -4.79 -7.81 -6.27
C GLN A 8 -3.77 -8.43 -5.33
N PHE A 9 -2.99 -9.36 -5.85
CA PHE A 9 -2.09 -10.19 -5.05
C PHE A 9 -0.70 -9.59 -4.94
N TYR A 10 -0.10 -9.76 -3.76
CA TYR A 10 1.25 -9.36 -3.42
C TYR A 10 2.00 -10.53 -2.81
N ARG A 11 3.28 -10.66 -3.14
CA ARG A 11 4.17 -11.61 -2.51
C ARG A 11 4.94 -10.93 -1.38
N ILE A 12 4.98 -11.57 -0.23
CA ILE A 12 5.83 -11.17 0.89
C ILE A 12 7.23 -11.70 0.61
N SER A 13 8.19 -10.80 0.45
CA SER A 13 9.59 -11.17 0.20
C SER A 13 10.43 -11.18 1.46
N LYS A 14 10.01 -10.40 2.46
CA LYS A 14 10.60 -10.40 3.78
C LYS A 14 9.53 -10.29 4.85
N MET A 15 9.65 -11.09 5.89
CA MET A 15 8.84 -11.04 7.10
C MET A 15 9.66 -11.62 8.25
N GLY A 16 9.90 -10.83 9.31
CA GLY A 16 10.61 -11.29 10.50
C GLY A 16 11.94 -10.58 10.73
N TYR A 17 12.90 -11.30 11.32
CA TYR A 17 14.13 -10.74 11.90
C TYR A 17 15.36 -11.31 11.22
N TYR A 18 16.19 -10.44 10.65
CA TYR A 18 17.26 -10.78 9.72
C TYR A 18 18.62 -10.34 10.26
N ARG A 19 19.66 -11.18 10.08
CA ARG A 19 21.06 -10.70 10.18
C ARG A 19 21.36 -9.77 9.00
N PHE A 20 22.24 -8.83 9.24
CA PHE A 20 22.68 -7.91 8.19
C PHE A 20 23.21 -8.68 6.96
N GLY A 21 22.66 -8.36 5.78
CA GLY A 21 23.06 -8.98 4.51
C GLY A 21 22.49 -10.38 4.26
N GLN A 22 21.59 -10.89 5.10
CA GLN A 22 20.93 -12.19 4.89
C GLN A 22 19.50 -11.99 4.35
N ASP A 23 19.06 -12.94 3.49
CA ASP A 23 17.72 -12.96 2.90
C ASP A 23 16.75 -13.90 3.62
N GLN A 24 17.27 -14.76 4.49
CA GLN A 24 16.44 -15.65 5.32
C GLN A 24 16.33 -15.07 6.73
N PRO A 25 15.13 -15.06 7.33
CA PRO A 25 14.96 -14.62 8.70
C PRO A 25 15.55 -15.66 9.67
N GLU A 26 16.09 -15.20 10.78
CA GLU A 26 16.49 -16.07 11.90
C GLU A 26 15.22 -16.63 12.58
N PHE A 27 14.19 -15.81 12.72
CA PHE A 27 12.87 -16.17 13.23
C PHE A 27 11.80 -15.15 12.78
N GLY A 28 10.53 -15.42 13.06
CA GLY A 28 9.41 -14.56 12.71
C GLY A 28 8.89 -14.83 11.30
N SER A 29 8.12 -15.91 11.14
CA SER A 29 7.40 -16.22 9.89
C SER A 29 6.15 -15.36 9.73
N THR A 30 5.60 -15.32 8.51
CA THR A 30 4.32 -14.64 8.24
C THR A 30 3.21 -15.10 9.16
N SER A 31 3.12 -16.42 9.41
CA SER A 31 2.11 -16.97 10.32
C SER A 31 2.29 -16.49 11.75
N GLU A 32 3.52 -16.56 12.29
CA GLU A 32 3.82 -16.11 13.65
C GLU A 32 3.54 -14.63 13.85
N ILE A 33 3.97 -13.78 12.92
CA ILE A 33 3.75 -12.32 13.00
C ILE A 33 2.25 -11.98 13.01
N PHE A 34 1.44 -12.62 12.15
CA PHE A 34 -0.01 -12.35 12.14
C PHE A 34 -0.74 -12.95 13.33
N GLU A 35 -0.24 -14.03 13.94
CA GLU A 35 -0.73 -14.52 15.25
C GLU A 35 -0.42 -13.49 16.36
N GLU A 36 0.80 -12.99 16.41
CA GLU A 36 1.21 -11.94 17.34
C GLU A 36 0.34 -10.69 17.18
N LEU A 37 0.13 -10.24 15.92
CA LEU A 37 -0.74 -9.11 15.62
C LEU A 37 -2.17 -9.36 16.12
N SER A 38 -2.72 -10.56 15.85
CA SER A 38 -4.07 -10.92 16.29
C SER A 38 -4.20 -10.92 17.83
N GLY A 39 -3.17 -11.36 18.53
CA GLY A 39 -3.08 -11.28 19.98
C GLY A 39 -2.96 -9.84 20.50
N TRP A 40 -2.10 -9.06 19.86
CA TRP A 40 -1.79 -7.68 20.27
C TRP A 40 -2.99 -6.74 20.13
N VAL A 41 -3.72 -6.77 18.99
CA VAL A 41 -4.89 -5.90 18.78
C VAL A 41 -6.05 -6.18 19.72
N ARG A 42 -6.11 -7.40 20.29
CA ARG A 42 -7.17 -7.80 21.23
C ARG A 42 -6.76 -7.72 22.70
N ARG A 43 -5.46 -7.51 22.97
CA ARG A 43 -4.95 -7.42 24.33
C ARG A 43 -5.54 -6.19 25.01
N ASP A 44 -5.98 -6.37 26.26
CA ASP A 44 -6.45 -5.31 27.15
C ASP A 44 -7.64 -4.47 26.61
N ASN A 45 -8.42 -5.03 25.69
CA ASN A 45 -9.56 -4.32 25.07
C ASN A 45 -9.16 -2.98 24.43
N LYS A 46 -8.04 -2.97 23.68
CA LYS A 46 -7.51 -1.75 23.04
C LYS A 46 -8.59 -0.96 22.29
N ALA A 47 -8.57 0.35 22.47
CA ALA A 47 -9.32 1.24 21.61
C ALA A 47 -8.71 1.24 20.19
N LEU A 48 -9.50 1.55 19.16
CA LEU A 48 -9.01 1.63 17.77
C LEU A 48 -7.78 2.55 17.67
N SER A 49 -7.80 3.71 18.33
CA SER A 49 -6.70 4.67 18.35
C SER A 49 -5.38 4.13 18.91
N GLU A 50 -5.46 3.09 19.77
CA GLU A 50 -4.28 2.43 20.37
C GLU A 50 -3.69 1.35 19.48
N THR A 51 -4.31 1.06 18.33
CA THR A 51 -3.85 0.02 17.40
C THR A 51 -2.94 0.56 16.30
N CYS A 52 -2.61 1.85 16.29
CA CYS A 52 -1.61 2.41 15.38
C CYS A 52 -0.21 1.94 15.76
N THR A 53 0.59 1.53 14.75
CA THR A 53 1.93 0.97 15.00
C THR A 53 3.05 2.01 14.76
N TYR A 54 2.74 3.21 14.31
CA TYR A 54 3.69 4.27 14.02
C TYR A 54 3.14 5.64 14.35
N GLU A 55 4.05 6.53 14.64
CA GLU A 55 3.77 7.96 14.76
C GLU A 55 4.21 8.69 13.50
N LEU A 56 3.56 9.79 13.20
CA LEU A 56 3.93 10.65 12.08
C LEU A 56 4.97 11.66 12.55
N GLU A 57 6.01 11.86 11.75
CA GLU A 57 6.96 12.94 11.98
C GLU A 57 6.39 14.28 11.48
N ASP A 58 6.84 15.38 12.09
CA ASP A 58 6.41 16.71 11.67
C ASP A 58 6.79 16.98 10.21
N GLY A 59 5.78 17.16 9.35
CA GLY A 59 5.96 17.41 7.93
C GLY A 59 5.85 16.16 7.05
N GLU A 60 5.51 15.01 7.58
CA GLU A 60 5.11 13.85 6.77
C GLU A 60 3.73 14.07 6.13
N ASP A 61 3.64 13.82 4.82
CA ASP A 61 2.38 13.85 4.05
C ASP A 61 1.62 12.51 4.11
N GLU A 62 1.86 11.72 5.15
CA GLU A 62 1.21 10.42 5.37
C GLU A 62 0.18 10.52 6.50
N TYR A 63 -0.72 9.55 6.54
CA TYR A 63 -1.76 9.44 7.55
C TYR A 63 -1.62 8.14 8.33
N ARG A 64 -2.18 8.10 9.53
CA ARG A 64 -2.15 6.92 10.40
C ARG A 64 -3.06 5.82 9.85
N ALA A 65 -2.66 4.58 10.09
CA ALA A 65 -3.50 3.41 9.88
C ALA A 65 -3.72 2.66 11.20
N PHE A 66 -4.92 2.15 11.37
CA PHE A 66 -5.36 1.45 12.57
C PHE A 66 -5.91 0.08 12.19
N CYS A 67 -5.81 -0.91 13.06
CA CYS A 67 -6.46 -2.19 12.85
C CYS A 67 -7.93 -2.10 13.26
N PHE A 68 -8.83 -2.00 12.28
CA PHE A 68 -10.26 -1.95 12.54
C PHE A 68 -10.80 -3.33 12.95
N ASP A 69 -10.40 -4.39 12.25
CA ASP A 69 -10.69 -5.77 12.61
C ASP A 69 -9.63 -6.72 12.04
N LEU A 70 -9.46 -7.86 12.67
CA LEU A 70 -8.58 -8.93 12.22
C LEU A 70 -9.16 -10.28 12.59
N VAL A 71 -9.43 -11.11 11.60
CA VAL A 71 -10.05 -12.42 11.77
C VAL A 71 -9.14 -13.50 11.21
N LYS A 72 -8.95 -14.57 11.95
CA LYS A 72 -8.24 -15.78 11.51
C LYS A 72 -9.24 -16.85 11.12
N ASN A 73 -9.09 -17.41 9.94
CA ASN A 73 -9.75 -18.66 9.58
C ASN A 73 -9.01 -19.84 10.21
N ARG A 74 -9.65 -20.55 11.13
CA ARG A 74 -9.04 -21.67 11.87
C ARG A 74 -8.79 -22.90 11.00
N LEU A 75 -9.46 -23.03 9.86
CA LEU A 75 -9.33 -24.18 8.98
C LEU A 75 -8.15 -24.04 8.02
N THR A 76 -7.98 -22.84 7.45
CA THR A 76 -6.93 -22.57 6.45
C THR A 76 -5.70 -21.90 7.04
N GLY A 77 -5.82 -21.28 8.22
CA GLY A 77 -4.75 -20.48 8.81
C GLY A 77 -4.63 -19.08 8.24
N ASP A 78 -5.51 -18.71 7.30
CA ASP A 78 -5.51 -17.39 6.67
C ASP A 78 -6.05 -16.31 7.61
N PHE A 79 -5.67 -15.06 7.31
CA PHE A 79 -6.19 -13.90 8.03
C PHE A 79 -6.90 -12.94 7.07
N VAL A 80 -7.96 -12.33 7.57
CA VAL A 80 -8.55 -11.13 6.97
C VAL A 80 -8.31 -9.98 7.93
N ILE A 81 -7.62 -8.95 7.47
CA ILE A 81 -7.39 -7.73 8.22
C ILE A 81 -8.11 -6.57 7.55
N VAL A 82 -8.84 -5.82 8.35
CA VAL A 82 -9.46 -4.55 7.96
C VAL A 82 -8.67 -3.42 8.60
N THR A 83 -8.09 -2.56 7.81
CA THR A 83 -7.41 -1.37 8.31
C THR A 83 -8.28 -0.14 8.09
N TRP A 84 -8.31 0.74 9.09
CA TRP A 84 -8.89 2.07 8.98
C TRP A 84 -7.78 3.06 8.66
N ASN A 85 -7.85 3.69 7.51
CA ASN A 85 -6.85 4.66 7.06
C ASN A 85 -7.39 6.07 7.31
N GLU A 86 -6.68 6.82 8.14
CA GLU A 86 -7.01 8.20 8.44
C GLU A 86 -6.92 9.08 7.19
N THR A 87 -7.73 10.12 7.12
CA THR A 87 -7.68 11.12 6.05
C THR A 87 -7.52 12.53 6.64
N SER A 88 -7.05 13.45 5.79
CA SER A 88 -6.93 14.86 6.19
C SER A 88 -8.26 15.46 6.62
N THR A 89 -8.18 16.31 7.61
CA THR A 89 -9.28 17.17 8.02
C THR A 89 -8.83 18.63 8.04
N ASN A 90 -9.77 19.55 7.91
CA ASN A 90 -9.49 20.96 8.08
C ASN A 90 -9.95 21.39 9.48
N GLU A 91 -9.00 21.56 10.41
CA GLU A 91 -9.26 21.92 11.80
C GLU A 91 -10.30 21.01 12.51
N GLY A 92 -10.22 19.69 12.28
CA GLY A 92 -11.15 18.71 12.85
C GLY A 92 -12.54 18.69 12.20
N ARG A 93 -12.67 19.21 10.97
CA ARG A 93 -13.92 19.23 10.21
C ARG A 93 -13.76 18.54 8.85
N VAL A 94 -14.79 17.86 8.42
CA VAL A 94 -14.88 17.33 7.04
C VAL A 94 -15.45 18.42 6.13
N VAL A 95 -14.77 18.65 5.03
CA VAL A 95 -15.18 19.63 4.02
C VAL A 95 -15.98 18.93 2.93
N THR A 96 -17.14 19.46 2.60
CA THR A 96 -17.99 18.97 1.52
C THR A 96 -18.41 20.12 0.62
N VAL A 97 -18.74 19.82 -0.64
CA VAL A 97 -19.26 20.80 -1.61
C VAL A 97 -20.68 20.36 -2.02
N ASP A 98 -21.58 21.32 -2.12
CA ASP A 98 -22.91 21.06 -2.67
C ASP A 98 -22.83 20.83 -4.19
N GLY A 99 -22.80 19.54 -4.60
CA GLY A 99 -22.71 19.13 -5.99
C GLY A 99 -23.95 19.43 -6.85
N THR A 100 -25.03 19.97 -6.27
CA THR A 100 -26.25 20.35 -7.01
C THR A 100 -26.21 21.78 -7.50
N GLN A 101 -25.26 22.57 -7.04
CA GLN A 101 -25.09 23.97 -7.41
C GLN A 101 -24.22 24.12 -8.67
N SER A 102 -24.35 25.26 -9.33
CA SER A 102 -23.63 25.55 -10.57
C SER A 102 -22.15 25.86 -10.33
N VAL A 103 -21.33 25.54 -11.32
CA VAL A 103 -19.88 25.82 -11.30
C VAL A 103 -19.60 27.29 -10.95
N GLY A 104 -18.72 27.54 -9.99
CA GLY A 104 -18.36 28.85 -9.50
C GLY A 104 -19.25 29.41 -8.38
N ASN A 105 -20.38 28.76 -8.07
CA ASN A 105 -21.32 29.17 -7.03
C ASN A 105 -21.64 28.06 -6.03
N ALA A 106 -20.90 26.95 -6.06
CA ALA A 106 -21.10 25.84 -5.14
C ALA A 106 -20.67 26.20 -3.72
N ASP A 107 -21.55 25.99 -2.74
CA ASP A 107 -21.26 26.25 -1.34
C ASP A 107 -20.33 25.18 -0.78
N VAL A 108 -19.33 25.62 -0.02
CA VAL A 108 -18.45 24.75 0.75
C VAL A 108 -18.99 24.63 2.18
N ASN A 109 -19.28 23.41 2.60
CA ASN A 109 -19.82 23.10 3.90
C ASN A 109 -18.74 22.44 4.77
N PHE A 110 -18.74 22.74 6.08
CA PHE A 110 -17.85 22.16 7.07
C PHE A 110 -18.70 21.42 8.11
N THR A 111 -18.41 20.14 8.31
CA THR A 111 -19.08 19.31 9.31
C THR A 111 -18.12 19.01 10.44
N ASP A 112 -18.47 19.39 11.67
CA ASP A 112 -17.68 19.07 12.85
C ASP A 112 -17.68 17.56 13.12
N LEU A 113 -16.51 17.01 13.45
CA LEU A 113 -16.38 15.62 13.84
C LEU A 113 -16.68 15.46 15.34
N PRO A 114 -17.38 14.37 15.72
CA PRO A 114 -17.51 14.04 17.14
C PRO A 114 -16.15 13.86 17.81
N GLU A 115 -16.04 14.21 19.08
CA GLU A 115 -14.81 14.03 19.85
C GLU A 115 -14.37 12.55 19.85
N GLY A 116 -13.07 12.31 19.59
CA GLY A 116 -12.51 10.97 19.48
C GLY A 116 -12.75 10.26 18.15
N SER A 117 -13.44 10.90 17.19
CA SER A 117 -13.64 10.33 15.85
C SER A 117 -12.37 10.43 15.00
N ILE A 118 -12.09 9.38 14.25
CA ILE A 118 -11.00 9.32 13.29
C ILE A 118 -11.62 9.28 11.88
N PRO A 119 -11.55 10.38 11.12
CA PRO A 119 -12.05 10.39 9.75
C PRO A 119 -11.16 9.53 8.86
N GLY A 120 -11.77 8.76 7.96
CA GLY A 120 -10.99 7.84 7.15
C GLY A 120 -11.85 6.90 6.34
N TYR A 121 -11.23 5.83 5.84
CA TYR A 121 -11.87 4.79 5.05
C TYR A 121 -11.26 3.43 5.39
N ALA A 122 -12.06 2.37 5.19
CA ALA A 122 -11.64 0.99 5.40
C ALA A 122 -10.91 0.43 4.17
N THR A 123 -9.84 -0.36 4.40
CA THR A 123 -9.23 -1.22 3.39
C THR A 123 -9.06 -2.64 3.90
N TYR A 124 -9.11 -3.60 3.00
CA TYR A 124 -9.24 -5.01 3.32
C TYR A 124 -8.09 -5.79 2.72
N PHE A 125 -7.49 -6.68 3.51
CA PHE A 125 -6.41 -7.55 3.08
C PHE A 125 -6.67 -8.98 3.52
N TRP A 126 -6.53 -9.90 2.58
CA TRP A 126 -6.54 -11.32 2.84
C TRP A 126 -5.10 -11.84 2.80
N VAL A 127 -4.63 -12.37 3.92
CA VAL A 127 -3.27 -12.87 4.08
C VAL A 127 -3.29 -14.39 4.11
N VAL A 128 -2.45 -15.01 3.29
CA VAL A 128 -2.26 -16.46 3.15
C VAL A 128 -0.84 -16.82 3.57
N PRO A 129 -0.60 -17.05 4.88
CA PRO A 129 0.75 -17.24 5.41
C PRO A 129 1.49 -18.45 4.84
N GLU A 130 0.77 -19.53 4.52
CA GLU A 130 1.35 -20.75 3.93
C GLU A 130 2.13 -20.47 2.63
N HIS A 131 1.74 -19.42 1.91
CA HIS A 131 2.32 -19.09 0.61
C HIS A 131 3.12 -17.78 0.60
N ASP A 132 3.25 -17.12 1.74
CA ASP A 132 3.83 -15.77 1.85
C ASP A 132 3.21 -14.78 0.85
N VAL A 133 1.86 -14.79 0.78
CA VAL A 133 1.08 -13.97 -0.13
C VAL A 133 0.00 -13.24 0.64
N PHE A 134 -0.32 -12.03 0.21
CA PHE A 134 -1.58 -11.40 0.59
C PHE A 134 -2.25 -10.78 -0.63
N ALA A 135 -3.56 -10.54 -0.52
CA ALA A 135 -4.33 -9.82 -1.52
C ALA A 135 -5.02 -8.61 -0.89
N SER A 136 -4.98 -7.47 -1.57
CA SER A 136 -5.93 -6.40 -1.27
C SER A 136 -7.29 -6.76 -1.87
N ILE A 137 -8.36 -6.60 -1.07
CA ILE A 137 -9.74 -6.84 -1.47
C ILE A 137 -10.37 -5.47 -1.70
N ARG A 138 -10.75 -5.18 -2.93
CA ARG A 138 -11.36 -3.90 -3.29
C ARG A 138 -12.82 -4.10 -3.69
N PHE A 139 -13.71 -3.54 -2.91
CA PHE A 139 -15.12 -3.47 -3.21
C PHE A 139 -15.41 -2.41 -4.27
N HIS A 140 -16.57 -2.50 -4.94
CA HIS A 140 -16.89 -1.68 -6.11
C HIS A 140 -16.80 -0.16 -5.87
N HIS A 141 -17.07 0.28 -4.64
CA HIS A 141 -17.07 1.70 -4.27
C HIS A 141 -15.70 2.23 -3.78
N SER A 142 -14.74 1.37 -3.47
CA SER A 142 -13.43 1.78 -2.98
C SER A 142 -12.46 1.99 -4.13
N LEU A 143 -11.95 3.21 -4.26
CA LEU A 143 -10.88 3.54 -5.22
C LEU A 143 -9.48 3.31 -4.64
N LEU A 144 -9.36 3.33 -3.30
CA LEU A 144 -8.11 3.25 -2.60
C LEU A 144 -7.80 1.81 -2.17
N ILE A 145 -6.54 1.42 -2.27
CA ILE A 145 -6.06 0.07 -1.93
C ILE A 145 -5.49 0.06 -0.51
N GLY A 146 -4.92 1.18 -0.04
CA GLY A 146 -4.31 1.31 1.29
C GLY A 146 -3.03 0.47 1.46
N LYS A 147 -2.42 -0.01 0.37
CA LYS A 147 -1.26 -0.90 0.45
C LYS A 147 -0.07 -0.27 1.15
N LYS A 148 0.24 1.00 0.85
CA LYS A 148 1.38 1.70 1.46
C LYS A 148 1.22 1.82 2.97
N SER A 149 0.03 2.23 3.42
CA SER A 149 -0.31 2.30 4.84
C SER A 149 -0.27 0.92 5.52
N PHE A 150 -0.75 -0.12 4.81
CA PHE A 150 -0.68 -1.50 5.30
C PHE A 150 0.76 -1.98 5.44
N ASP A 151 1.61 -1.75 4.44
CA ASP A 151 3.02 -2.15 4.49
C ASP A 151 3.74 -1.47 5.65
N ARG A 152 3.56 -0.16 5.83
CA ARG A 152 4.11 0.59 6.95
C ARG A 152 3.57 0.04 8.28
N TYR A 153 2.27 -0.19 8.37
CA TYR A 153 1.61 -0.72 9.55
C TYR A 153 2.24 -2.05 10.00
N ILE A 154 2.39 -3.02 9.09
CA ILE A 154 2.97 -4.32 9.39
C ILE A 154 4.47 -4.20 9.71
N LYS A 155 5.22 -3.41 8.95
CA LYS A 155 6.66 -3.21 9.19
C LYS A 155 6.93 -2.66 10.58
N GLU A 156 6.21 -1.63 10.98
CA GLU A 156 6.37 -1.00 12.29
C GLU A 156 5.85 -1.91 13.42
N PHE A 157 4.81 -2.72 13.15
CA PHE A 157 4.37 -3.74 14.08
C PHE A 157 5.47 -4.77 14.35
N VAL A 158 6.09 -5.33 13.31
CA VAL A 158 7.19 -6.29 13.42
C VAL A 158 8.35 -5.68 14.22
N ALA A 159 8.67 -4.42 13.97
CA ALA A 159 9.80 -3.76 14.60
C ALA A 159 9.59 -3.44 16.09
N LYS A 160 8.35 -3.22 16.55
CA LYS A 160 8.10 -2.57 17.85
C LYS A 160 7.15 -3.33 18.80
N PHE A 161 6.24 -4.18 18.29
CA PHE A 161 5.09 -4.62 19.08
C PHE A 161 4.93 -6.13 19.24
N THR A 162 5.76 -6.94 18.58
CA THR A 162 5.74 -8.39 18.74
C THR A 162 6.35 -8.83 20.08
N SER A 163 6.08 -10.05 20.50
CA SER A 163 6.74 -10.64 21.68
C SER A 163 8.24 -10.90 21.49
N PHE A 164 8.73 -10.82 20.25
CA PHE A 164 10.16 -10.94 19.93
C PHE A 164 10.97 -9.70 20.27
N VAL A 165 10.32 -8.55 20.51
CA VAL A 165 11.00 -7.29 20.82
C VAL A 165 11.44 -7.30 22.27
N VAL A 166 12.74 -7.10 22.50
CA VAL A 166 13.33 -6.94 23.83
C VAL A 166 13.60 -5.46 24.08
N THR A 167 13.00 -4.94 25.15
CA THR A 167 13.09 -3.53 25.51
C THR A 167 13.73 -3.34 26.88
N GLU A 168 14.30 -2.16 27.10
CA GLU A 168 14.77 -1.68 28.41
C GLU A 168 14.11 -0.33 28.73
N GLU A 169 13.69 -0.16 29.97
CA GLU A 169 13.22 1.14 30.45
C GLU A 169 14.41 2.01 30.82
N THR A 170 14.51 3.17 30.19
CA THR A 170 15.55 4.18 30.45
C THR A 170 14.93 5.45 31.01
N GLU A 171 15.75 6.40 31.47
CA GLU A 171 15.26 7.71 31.96
C GLU A 171 14.56 8.52 30.86
N ASP A 172 14.90 8.28 29.58
CA ASP A 172 14.35 8.97 28.42
C ASP A 172 13.17 8.23 27.76
N GLY A 173 12.81 7.03 28.25
CA GLY A 173 11.72 6.22 27.71
C GLY A 173 12.06 4.74 27.56
N VAL A 174 11.37 4.06 26.65
CA VAL A 174 11.58 2.63 26.35
C VAL A 174 12.48 2.51 25.13
N GLU A 175 13.64 1.83 25.27
CA GLU A 175 14.56 1.56 24.19
C GLU A 175 14.50 0.08 23.77
N ILE A 176 14.62 -0.17 22.46
CA ILE A 176 14.71 -1.53 21.92
C ILE A 176 16.17 -1.99 21.96
N LEU A 177 16.45 -3.01 22.78
CA LEU A 177 17.77 -3.61 22.89
C LEU A 177 18.09 -4.55 21.71
N GLY A 178 17.08 -5.17 21.16
CA GLY A 178 17.18 -6.17 20.09
C GLY A 178 15.97 -7.08 20.05
N TYR A 179 16.17 -8.28 19.52
CA TYR A 179 15.10 -9.24 19.30
C TYR A 179 15.51 -10.62 19.84
N SER A 180 14.55 -11.39 20.32
CA SER A 180 14.76 -12.74 20.86
C SER A 180 13.65 -13.69 20.43
N ASP A 181 14.02 -14.94 20.18
CA ASP A 181 13.10 -16.05 19.86
C ASP A 181 12.65 -16.85 21.10
N ASN A 182 12.64 -16.24 22.28
CA ASN A 182 12.35 -16.83 23.60
C ASN A 182 13.47 -17.71 24.20
N ASN A 183 14.71 -17.63 23.68
CA ASN A 183 15.85 -18.43 24.18
C ASN A 183 16.77 -17.63 25.13
N ASP A 184 16.29 -16.59 25.79
CA ASP A 184 17.04 -15.71 26.71
C ASP A 184 18.22 -14.97 26.05
N GLU A 185 18.48 -15.16 24.77
CA GLU A 185 19.54 -14.50 24.02
C GLU A 185 18.98 -13.35 23.18
N VAL A 186 19.55 -12.16 23.34
CA VAL A 186 19.15 -10.96 22.59
C VAL A 186 20.05 -10.80 21.38
N TYR A 187 19.46 -10.75 20.20
CA TYR A 187 20.15 -10.59 18.94
C TYR A 187 19.96 -9.21 18.38
N HIS A 188 21.03 -8.62 17.85
CA HIS A 188 20.97 -7.39 17.06
C HIS A 188 20.62 -7.73 15.61
N LEU A 189 19.32 -7.86 15.35
CA LEU A 189 18.76 -8.18 14.05
C LEU A 189 18.04 -6.96 13.45
N ASN A 190 17.74 -7.03 12.16
CA ASN A 190 16.86 -6.06 11.49
C ASN A 190 15.47 -6.67 11.36
N ALA A 191 14.49 -6.04 11.98
CA ALA A 191 13.10 -6.33 11.72
C ALA A 191 12.73 -5.79 10.35
N ASP A 192 12.19 -6.62 9.47
CA ASP A 192 11.82 -6.18 8.12
C ASP A 192 10.53 -6.84 7.64
N PHE A 193 9.75 -6.05 6.91
CA PHE A 193 8.62 -6.49 6.12
C PHE A 193 8.73 -5.85 4.75
N LYS A 194 8.70 -6.68 3.70
CA LYS A 194 8.70 -6.21 2.31
C LYS A 194 7.74 -7.03 1.48
N SER A 195 6.98 -6.36 0.66
CA SER A 195 6.07 -6.96 -0.29
C SER A 195 6.18 -6.33 -1.66
N TYR A 196 5.88 -7.10 -2.68
CA TYR A 196 5.81 -6.63 -4.06
C TYR A 196 4.63 -7.27 -4.80
N LEU A 197 4.21 -6.65 -5.88
CA LEU A 197 3.12 -7.16 -6.69
C LEU A 197 3.40 -8.59 -7.16
N TYR A 198 2.44 -9.50 -6.90
CA TYR A 198 2.54 -10.87 -7.41
C TYR A 198 2.32 -10.86 -8.92
N ARG A 199 3.28 -11.34 -9.68
CA ARG A 199 3.25 -11.27 -11.13
C ARG A 199 2.88 -12.58 -11.76
N LYS A 200 2.09 -12.51 -12.82
CA LYS A 200 1.90 -13.64 -13.75
C LYS A 200 3.18 -13.79 -14.55
N PRO A 201 3.76 -15.00 -14.64
CA PRO A 201 4.92 -15.24 -15.49
C PRO A 201 4.62 -14.93 -16.96
N GLY A 202 5.61 -14.55 -17.73
CA GLY A 202 5.55 -14.46 -19.19
C GLY A 202 5.58 -13.05 -19.78
N GLN A 203 5.01 -12.02 -19.14
CA GLN A 203 4.97 -10.68 -19.76
C GLN A 203 6.24 -9.87 -19.50
N ILE A 204 6.79 -9.97 -18.32
CA ILE A 204 8.06 -9.29 -18.00
C ILE A 204 9.21 -9.99 -18.67
N GLU A 205 9.20 -11.32 -18.68
CA GLU A 205 10.16 -12.11 -19.44
C GLU A 205 10.13 -11.75 -20.93
N TYR A 206 8.94 -11.56 -21.49
CA TYR A 206 8.81 -11.09 -22.89
C TYR A 206 9.44 -9.71 -23.09
N ILE A 207 9.21 -8.77 -22.17
CA ILE A 207 9.81 -7.42 -22.24
C ILE A 207 11.33 -7.52 -22.18
N LYS A 208 11.90 -8.29 -21.24
CA LYS A 208 13.34 -8.47 -21.07
C LYS A 208 13.98 -9.19 -22.25
N GLN A 209 13.35 -10.24 -22.78
CA GLN A 209 13.86 -10.99 -23.93
C GLN A 209 13.84 -10.20 -25.23
N ASN A 210 13.00 -9.17 -25.34
CA ASN A 210 12.84 -8.37 -26.56
C ASN A 210 13.24 -6.90 -26.35
N ILE A 211 14.10 -6.63 -25.40
CA ILE A 211 14.44 -5.26 -24.97
C ILE A 211 15.00 -4.43 -26.12
N ASP A 212 15.86 -5.00 -26.96
CA ASP A 212 16.48 -4.34 -28.10
C ASP A 212 15.47 -3.88 -29.17
N SER A 213 14.26 -4.45 -29.14
CA SER A 213 13.17 -4.08 -30.05
C SER A 213 12.17 -3.09 -29.46
N VAL A 214 12.42 -2.61 -28.24
CA VAL A 214 11.63 -1.55 -27.62
C VAL A 214 11.90 -0.24 -28.34
N THR A 215 10.85 0.38 -28.85
CA THR A 215 10.93 1.67 -29.57
C THR A 215 10.46 2.84 -28.73
N LYS A 216 9.58 2.58 -27.76
CA LYS A 216 9.00 3.62 -26.92
C LYS A 216 8.62 3.05 -25.57
N ILE A 217 8.74 3.88 -24.54
CA ILE A 217 8.14 3.69 -23.23
C ILE A 217 6.96 4.65 -23.13
N ILE A 218 5.84 4.14 -22.62
CA ILE A 218 4.59 4.90 -22.47
C ILE A 218 4.25 4.94 -21.00
N ARG A 219 4.16 6.13 -20.43
CA ARG A 219 3.73 6.33 -19.04
C ARG A 219 2.32 6.89 -19.01
N LYS A 220 1.47 6.30 -18.16
CA LYS A 220 0.22 6.90 -17.68
C LYS A 220 0.44 7.35 -16.25
N ASN A 221 0.00 8.52 -15.92
CA ASN A 221 0.09 9.03 -14.55
C ASN A 221 -1.17 9.83 -14.22
N GLU A 222 -1.61 9.73 -12.97
CA GLU A 222 -2.68 10.53 -12.39
C GLU A 222 -2.03 11.55 -11.45
N LEU A 223 -2.17 12.84 -11.79
CA LEU A 223 -1.66 13.91 -10.96
C LEU A 223 -2.80 14.41 -10.07
N ASN A 224 -2.67 14.21 -8.77
CA ASN A 224 -3.50 14.88 -7.80
C ASN A 224 -2.87 16.26 -7.49
N PRO A 225 -3.55 17.38 -7.76
CA PRO A 225 -2.99 18.72 -7.57
C PRO A 225 -2.72 19.07 -6.09
N GLN A 226 -3.17 18.23 -5.15
CA GLN A 226 -2.97 18.45 -3.71
C GLN A 226 -1.77 17.69 -3.12
N VAL A 227 -1.14 16.81 -3.90
CA VAL A 227 0.05 16.06 -3.45
C VAL A 227 1.30 16.71 -4.06
N GLU A 228 2.21 17.20 -3.23
CA GLU A 228 3.52 17.64 -3.70
C GLU A 228 4.22 16.48 -4.42
N LEU A 229 4.59 16.75 -5.66
CA LEU A 229 5.28 15.80 -6.53
C LEU A 229 6.60 15.37 -5.92
N HIS A 230 6.66 14.18 -5.35
CA HIS A 230 7.94 13.55 -5.07
C HIS A 230 8.75 13.49 -6.37
N ARG A 231 9.92 14.12 -6.35
CA ARG A 231 10.84 14.18 -7.51
C ARG A 231 11.46 12.81 -7.73
N THR A 232 10.73 11.96 -8.42
CA THR A 232 11.24 10.67 -8.90
C THR A 232 12.28 10.88 -10.01
N MET A 233 13.06 9.85 -10.32
CA MET A 233 14.04 9.85 -11.42
C MET A 233 13.41 10.34 -12.74
N TRP A 234 12.13 10.07 -12.97
CA TRP A 234 11.35 10.52 -14.11
C TRP A 234 11.12 12.03 -14.16
N GLN A 235 10.93 12.66 -13.03
CA GLN A 235 10.82 14.13 -12.96
C GLN A 235 12.15 14.79 -13.30
N LYS A 236 13.27 14.23 -12.84
CA LYS A 236 14.61 14.69 -13.23
C LYS A 236 14.84 14.52 -14.73
N PHE A 237 14.33 13.44 -15.32
CA PHE A 237 14.37 13.22 -16.76
C PHE A 237 13.48 14.22 -17.53
N LEU A 238 12.25 14.47 -17.09
CA LEU A 238 11.35 15.46 -17.68
C LEU A 238 11.89 16.90 -17.57
N GLU A 239 12.54 17.25 -16.45
CA GLU A 239 13.24 18.53 -16.31
C GLU A 239 14.37 18.69 -17.35
N SER A 240 15.03 17.61 -17.71
CA SER A 240 16.09 17.63 -18.75
C SER A 240 15.55 17.89 -20.14
N ILE A 241 14.27 17.58 -20.40
CA ILE A 241 13.63 17.77 -21.74
C ILE A 241 12.90 19.13 -21.86
N ARG A 242 12.93 20.00 -20.85
CA ARG A 242 12.33 21.35 -20.85
C ARG A 242 10.83 21.45 -21.19
N VAL A 243 10.02 20.49 -20.75
CA VAL A 243 8.56 20.62 -20.82
C VAL A 243 8.08 21.40 -19.60
N ARG A 244 7.66 22.66 -19.79
CA ARG A 244 7.01 23.46 -18.74
C ARG A 244 5.50 23.32 -18.90
N PRO A 245 4.77 22.81 -17.86
CA PRO A 245 3.31 22.91 -17.84
C PRO A 245 2.90 24.38 -17.60
N GLU A 246 1.96 24.90 -18.37
CA GLU A 246 1.34 26.19 -18.08
C GLU A 246 0.46 26.07 -16.82
N GLU A 247 0.56 27.08 -15.93
CA GLU A 247 -0.20 27.17 -14.70
C GLU A 247 -1.70 27.38 -14.98
N ASN A 248 -2.47 26.31 -15.02
CA ASN A 248 -3.92 26.36 -14.88
C ASN A 248 -4.34 25.66 -13.59
N ARG A 249 -5.08 26.35 -12.73
CA ARG A 249 -5.70 25.80 -11.52
C ARG A 249 -6.78 24.81 -11.92
N LEU A 250 -6.43 23.52 -11.97
CA LEU A 250 -7.37 22.43 -12.19
C LEU A 250 -7.65 21.74 -10.87
N THR A 251 -8.91 21.52 -10.57
CA THR A 251 -9.43 20.89 -9.33
C THR A 251 -9.70 19.40 -9.49
N ASP A 252 -9.51 18.84 -10.67
CA ASP A 252 -9.74 17.42 -10.97
C ASP A 252 -8.43 16.68 -11.19
N ASP A 253 -8.40 15.38 -10.93
CA ASP A 253 -7.27 14.51 -11.21
C ASP A 253 -6.89 14.60 -12.70
N ILE A 254 -5.68 15.05 -12.96
CA ILE A 254 -5.18 15.20 -14.32
C ILE A 254 -4.58 13.87 -14.76
N LYS A 255 -5.21 13.23 -15.74
CA LYS A 255 -4.71 12.01 -16.38
C LYS A 255 -3.77 12.36 -17.52
N ILE A 256 -2.47 12.10 -17.31
CA ILE A 256 -1.44 12.34 -18.32
C ILE A 256 -1.01 11.00 -18.91
N LYS A 257 -0.94 10.97 -20.24
CA LYS A 257 -0.29 9.90 -21.00
C LYS A 257 0.78 10.53 -21.88
N TYR A 258 2.03 10.07 -21.73
CA TYR A 258 3.12 10.51 -22.58
C TYR A 258 3.92 9.32 -23.12
N GLU A 259 4.55 9.54 -24.29
CA GLU A 259 5.36 8.55 -24.97
C GLU A 259 6.80 9.05 -25.06
N ILE A 260 7.75 8.25 -24.65
CA ILE A 260 9.17 8.55 -24.69
C ILE A 260 9.81 7.61 -25.71
N PRO A 261 10.34 8.13 -26.84
CA PRO A 261 11.15 7.33 -27.74
C PRO A 261 12.47 6.98 -27.05
N PHE A 262 12.58 5.75 -26.60
CA PHE A 262 13.73 5.29 -25.84
C PHE A 262 13.83 3.76 -25.89
N THR A 263 15.03 3.25 -26.11
CA THR A 263 15.33 1.82 -26.00
C THR A 263 16.13 1.62 -24.73
N PRO A 264 15.52 1.03 -23.66
CA PRO A 264 16.18 0.86 -22.38
C PRO A 264 17.18 -0.29 -22.42
N SER A 265 18.17 -0.27 -21.53
CA SER A 265 18.96 -1.43 -21.15
C SER A 265 18.20 -2.36 -20.21
N GLU A 266 18.72 -3.56 -19.95
CA GLU A 266 18.09 -4.50 -19.01
C GLU A 266 18.04 -3.94 -17.60
N ASP A 267 19.12 -3.31 -17.14
CA ASP A 267 19.21 -2.67 -15.82
C ASP A 267 18.19 -1.54 -15.68
N GLU A 268 18.01 -0.70 -16.72
CA GLU A 268 17.03 0.38 -16.70
C GLU A 268 15.59 -0.16 -16.70
N VAL A 269 15.31 -1.29 -17.37
CA VAL A 269 13.99 -1.95 -17.29
C VAL A 269 13.74 -2.46 -15.89
N ASP A 270 14.73 -3.03 -15.23
CA ASP A 270 14.59 -3.53 -13.86
C ASP A 270 14.35 -2.38 -12.87
N GLU A 271 15.05 -1.25 -13.03
CA GLU A 271 14.80 -0.04 -12.22
C GLU A 271 13.41 0.52 -12.45
N ILE A 272 12.94 0.60 -13.71
CA ILE A 272 11.59 1.08 -14.08
C ILE A 272 10.52 0.18 -13.45
N ILE A 273 10.72 -1.13 -13.48
CA ILE A 273 9.78 -2.09 -12.91
C ILE A 273 9.74 -1.95 -11.38
N ALA A 274 10.90 -1.86 -10.73
CA ALA A 274 11.00 -1.72 -9.28
C ALA A 274 10.34 -0.42 -8.80
N GLU A 275 10.61 0.71 -9.46
CA GLU A 275 9.99 2.00 -9.14
C GLU A 275 8.46 1.97 -9.35
N TRP A 276 8.00 1.35 -10.44
CA TRP A 276 6.56 1.22 -10.68
C TRP A 276 5.87 0.35 -9.62
N GLU A 277 6.53 -0.70 -9.15
CA GLU A 277 5.98 -1.56 -8.09
C GLU A 277 5.85 -0.86 -6.75
N GLU A 278 6.83 -0.05 -6.41
CA GLU A 278 6.84 0.70 -5.17
C GLU A 278 5.76 1.79 -5.13
N ASN A 279 5.49 2.42 -6.29
CA ASN A 279 4.63 3.59 -6.38
C ASN A 279 3.28 3.33 -7.07
N HIS A 280 2.96 2.08 -7.46
CA HIS A 280 1.72 1.77 -8.18
C HIS A 280 0.52 1.75 -7.24
N GLU A 281 -0.20 2.87 -7.20
CA GLU A 281 -1.39 3.03 -6.35
C GLU A 281 -2.70 3.06 -7.15
N SER A 282 -2.67 3.40 -8.42
CA SER A 282 -3.87 3.58 -9.21
C SER A 282 -3.85 2.86 -10.55
N LYS A 283 -5.05 2.60 -11.08
CA LYS A 283 -5.26 2.05 -12.43
C LYS A 283 -4.67 2.93 -13.53
N TRP A 284 -4.46 4.21 -13.26
CA TRP A 284 -3.93 5.19 -14.21
C TRP A 284 -2.43 5.41 -14.06
N ASP A 285 -1.81 4.85 -13.05
CA ASP A 285 -0.35 4.82 -12.94
C ASP A 285 0.18 3.53 -13.55
N ASP A 286 0.61 3.58 -14.80
CA ASP A 286 1.04 2.40 -15.55
C ASP A 286 2.15 2.73 -16.54
N ILE A 287 3.01 1.74 -16.77
CA ILE A 287 4.09 1.83 -17.74
C ILE A 287 3.89 0.77 -18.82
N GLY A 288 3.97 1.19 -20.07
CA GLY A 288 3.84 0.32 -21.23
C GLY A 288 5.08 0.36 -22.12
N PHE A 289 5.44 -0.77 -22.66
CA PHE A 289 6.52 -0.92 -23.61
C PHE A 289 5.95 -1.19 -25.01
N LYS A 290 6.41 -0.43 -26.00
CA LYS A 290 6.05 -0.61 -27.40
C LYS A 290 7.24 -1.16 -28.16
N PHE A 291 7.01 -2.24 -28.89
CA PHE A 291 8.02 -2.96 -29.66
C PHE A 291 7.89 -2.65 -31.17
N GLU A 292 8.98 -2.81 -31.90
CA GLU A 292 9.02 -2.56 -33.35
C GLU A 292 8.09 -3.51 -34.11
N SER A 293 8.08 -4.77 -33.71
CA SER A 293 7.34 -5.86 -34.40
C SER A 293 5.97 -6.17 -33.76
N ASP A 294 5.64 -5.59 -32.60
CA ASP A 294 4.37 -5.85 -31.92
C ASP A 294 3.55 -4.54 -31.81
N PRO A 295 2.39 -4.44 -32.46
CA PRO A 295 1.53 -3.28 -32.37
C PRO A 295 0.90 -3.10 -30.98
N GLN A 296 0.89 -4.14 -30.16
CA GLN A 296 0.30 -4.09 -28.83
C GLN A 296 1.30 -3.55 -27.80
N ILE A 297 0.85 -2.62 -26.98
CA ILE A 297 1.61 -2.11 -25.85
C ILE A 297 1.57 -3.15 -24.74
N LYS A 298 2.75 -3.56 -24.24
CA LYS A 298 2.87 -4.45 -23.08
C LYS A 298 2.89 -3.60 -21.81
N TRP A 299 1.75 -3.54 -21.14
CA TRP A 299 1.59 -2.77 -19.91
C TRP A 299 2.05 -3.59 -18.68
N LEU A 300 2.79 -2.97 -17.75
CA LEU A 300 3.21 -3.62 -16.51
C LEU A 300 2.01 -4.09 -15.67
N SER A 301 0.93 -3.31 -15.64
CA SER A 301 -0.31 -3.69 -14.95
C SER A 301 -0.95 -4.99 -15.45
N HIS A 302 -0.65 -5.41 -16.69
CA HIS A 302 -1.13 -6.67 -17.22
C HIS A 302 -0.36 -7.89 -16.69
N SER A 303 0.84 -7.68 -16.13
CA SER A 303 1.62 -8.73 -15.47
C SER A 303 1.16 -9.02 -14.05
N VAL A 304 0.42 -8.09 -13.41
CA VAL A 304 -0.04 -8.23 -12.04
C VAL A 304 -1.07 -9.36 -11.91
N ALA A 305 -0.90 -10.20 -10.90
CA ALA A 305 -1.91 -11.18 -10.54
C ALA A 305 -3.08 -10.48 -9.88
N LYS A 306 -4.17 -10.35 -10.60
CA LYS A 306 -5.46 -9.81 -10.14
C LYS A 306 -6.59 -10.61 -10.73
N ASP A 307 -7.70 -10.68 -9.99
CA ASP A 307 -8.91 -11.37 -10.42
C ASP A 307 -10.14 -10.67 -9.87
N GLU A 308 -11.30 -10.98 -10.42
CA GLU A 308 -12.60 -10.44 -9.99
C GLU A 308 -13.50 -11.59 -9.56
N PHE A 309 -14.12 -11.45 -8.40
CA PHE A 309 -14.98 -12.46 -7.81
C PHE A 309 -16.30 -11.85 -7.36
N GLU A 310 -17.33 -12.66 -7.39
CA GLU A 310 -18.59 -12.38 -6.68
C GLU A 310 -18.54 -13.08 -5.32
N ILE A 311 -18.65 -12.30 -4.25
CA ILE A 311 -18.69 -12.85 -2.89
C ILE A 311 -19.96 -12.42 -2.18
N ASP A 312 -20.47 -13.27 -1.30
CA ASP A 312 -21.58 -12.91 -0.42
C ASP A 312 -21.03 -12.28 0.85
N VAL A 313 -21.39 -11.03 1.09
CA VAL A 313 -20.86 -10.26 2.21
C VAL A 313 -21.97 -9.76 3.13
N THR A 314 -21.65 -9.64 4.41
CA THR A 314 -22.46 -8.95 5.41
C THR A 314 -21.86 -7.57 5.63
N ARG A 315 -22.71 -6.56 5.72
CA ARG A 315 -22.31 -5.19 6.02
C ARG A 315 -22.94 -4.70 7.31
N ASP A 316 -22.15 -4.09 8.16
CA ASP A 316 -22.62 -3.35 9.33
C ASP A 316 -23.26 -2.02 8.90
N ASN A 317 -22.73 -1.40 7.85
CA ASN A 317 -23.20 -0.15 7.27
C ASN A 317 -22.70 -0.05 5.80
N ASP A 318 -22.99 1.06 5.13
CA ASP A 318 -22.64 1.25 3.72
C ASP A 318 -21.11 1.24 3.46
N GLU A 319 -20.30 1.52 4.47
CA GLU A 319 -18.83 1.60 4.35
C GLU A 319 -18.12 0.31 4.75
N ILE A 320 -18.61 -0.39 5.77
CA ILE A 320 -17.90 -1.51 6.40
C ILE A 320 -18.49 -2.86 6.00
N VAL A 321 -17.63 -3.72 5.47
CA VAL A 321 -17.88 -5.15 5.30
C VAL A 321 -17.29 -5.89 6.49
N GLU A 322 -18.08 -6.78 7.10
CA GLU A 322 -17.61 -7.61 8.22
C GLU A 322 -16.49 -8.55 7.77
N ALA A 323 -15.41 -8.61 8.53
CA ALA A 323 -14.26 -9.48 8.23
C ALA A 323 -14.58 -10.98 8.29
N HIS A 324 -15.72 -11.33 8.88
CA HIS A 324 -16.22 -12.71 8.96
C HIS A 324 -17.06 -13.14 7.74
N SER A 325 -17.33 -12.23 6.82
CA SER A 325 -18.20 -12.48 5.65
C SER A 325 -17.59 -13.41 4.62
#